data_d3f32d97655b05b7993b66cf4e591239
#
_entry.id   d3f32d97655b05b7993b66cf4e591239
#
_cell.length_a   1.000
_cell.length_b   1.000
_cell.length_c   1.000
_cell.angle_alpha   90.00
_cell.angle_beta   90.00
_cell.angle_gamma   90.00
#
_symmetry.space_group_name_H-M   'P 1'
#
loop_
_entity.id
_entity.type
_entity.pdbx_description
1 polymer ?
#
loop_
_entity_poly.entity_id
_entity_poly.type
_entity_poly.pdbx_seq_one_letter_code
_entity_poly.pdbx_strand_id
1 'polypeptide(L)'
;QSTAYWNNDGLDVTDSRNVRITNCFINATDDGICLKSENPKSICENIYIDSNIVRSSASGFKLGTAGHGGFRNITVRNLTGFDTYRSAIALESVDGGVLEDIDIRGVRAYNTGNAIFLRRGHRNVGGPVGTLKRVHISDVVAEIPLLKPDQGYPIEGPPDHLNPGFDRMPIRPSHFHLYGHPFLPYNLIPSSIVGLPGFPVEDVVIENVEINYGGGGHRSVAHIPLEDLGRVPENRANYPEFSMFGELPAWGFYLRHARGIQFRNVKLSFKKDDYRPAVTMDDVQSSSFSALKIPTARELPVVFLHETKEISFTGLETVFPLTEAVKRVNNAIR
;
A
#
# COMPACT_ATOMS: atom_id res chain seq x y z
N GLN A 1 -21.59 -12.92 1.18
CA GLN A 1 -21.44 -11.84 0.19
C GLN A 1 -22.05 -10.57 0.75
N SER A 2 -21.33 -9.46 0.65
CA SER A 2 -21.75 -8.15 1.15
C SER A 2 -21.71 -7.13 0.01
N THR A 3 -22.62 -7.27 -0.94
CA THR A 3 -22.64 -6.48 -2.20
C THR A 3 -23.89 -5.61 -2.36
N ALA A 4 -24.81 -5.64 -1.39
CA ALA A 4 -26.09 -4.94 -1.50
C ALA A 4 -26.01 -3.43 -1.25
N TYR A 5 -25.00 -2.98 -0.50
CA TYR A 5 -24.85 -1.59 -0.09
C TYR A 5 -23.41 -1.10 -0.28
N TRP A 6 -23.22 0.21 -0.35
CA TRP A 6 -21.92 0.85 -0.22
C TRP A 6 -21.34 0.66 1.20
N ASN A 7 -20.01 0.69 1.32
CA ASN A 7 -19.30 0.54 2.59
C ASN A 7 -19.69 -0.73 3.36
N ASN A 8 -19.95 -1.82 2.62
CA ASN A 8 -20.14 -3.12 3.21
C ASN A 8 -18.83 -3.88 3.21
N ASP A 9 -18.16 -3.85 4.34
CA ASP A 9 -17.00 -4.69 4.62
C ASP A 9 -17.43 -6.17 4.67
N GLY A 10 -16.56 -7.06 4.29
CA GLY A 10 -16.82 -8.49 4.32
C GLY A 10 -16.84 -9.03 5.74
N LEU A 11 -15.75 -8.77 6.47
CA LEU A 11 -15.57 -9.13 7.87
C LEU A 11 -14.86 -7.99 8.60
N ASP A 12 -15.53 -7.41 9.60
CA ASP A 12 -14.95 -6.48 10.54
C ASP A 12 -14.70 -7.17 11.89
N VAL A 13 -13.42 -7.30 12.25
CA VAL A 13 -13.01 -7.80 13.56
C VAL A 13 -12.58 -6.61 14.39
N THR A 14 -13.45 -6.19 15.32
CA THR A 14 -13.25 -4.97 16.09
C THR A 14 -12.96 -5.28 17.54
N ASP A 15 -11.91 -4.65 18.11
CA ASP A 15 -11.54 -4.72 19.54
C ASP A 15 -11.44 -6.16 20.10
N SER A 16 -11.01 -7.10 19.27
CA SER A 16 -11.11 -8.54 19.52
C SER A 16 -9.75 -9.20 19.71
N ARG A 17 -9.73 -10.32 20.41
CA ARG A 17 -8.54 -11.15 20.64
C ARG A 17 -8.81 -12.62 20.37
N ASN A 18 -7.75 -13.36 20.00
CA ASN A 18 -7.78 -14.81 19.81
C ASN A 18 -8.82 -15.25 18.76
N VAL A 19 -8.85 -14.55 17.61
CA VAL A 19 -9.79 -14.83 16.52
C VAL A 19 -9.10 -15.66 15.44
N ARG A 20 -9.83 -16.59 14.84
CA ARG A 20 -9.42 -17.34 13.65
C ARG A 20 -10.41 -17.14 12.53
N ILE A 21 -9.91 -16.79 11.35
CA ILE A 21 -10.70 -16.65 10.11
C ILE A 21 -10.07 -17.57 9.06
N THR A 22 -10.75 -18.65 8.74
CA THR A 22 -10.16 -19.67 7.83
C THR A 22 -11.16 -20.19 6.83
N ASN A 23 -10.66 -20.48 5.61
CA ASN A 23 -11.43 -21.12 4.54
C ASN A 23 -12.72 -20.37 4.14
N CYS A 24 -12.66 -19.04 4.17
CA CYS A 24 -13.80 -18.18 3.79
C CYS A 24 -13.67 -17.72 2.33
N PHE A 25 -14.80 -17.59 1.67
CA PHE A 25 -14.96 -16.84 0.44
C PHE A 25 -15.71 -15.53 0.76
N ILE A 26 -15.06 -14.40 0.51
CA ILE A 26 -15.55 -13.08 0.85
C ILE A 26 -15.69 -12.26 -0.43
N ASN A 27 -16.87 -11.65 -0.61
CA ASN A 27 -17.11 -10.70 -1.68
C ASN A 27 -17.81 -9.47 -1.08
N ALA A 28 -17.11 -8.34 -1.09
CA ALA A 28 -17.51 -7.13 -0.40
C ALA A 28 -17.49 -5.90 -1.33
N THR A 29 -18.33 -4.92 -1.05
CA THR A 29 -18.30 -3.60 -1.74
C THR A 29 -17.39 -2.59 -1.06
N ASP A 30 -16.83 -2.93 0.11
CA ASP A 30 -15.75 -2.22 0.75
C ASP A 30 -14.63 -3.20 1.12
N ASP A 31 -13.93 -3.04 2.26
CA ASP A 31 -12.81 -3.88 2.65
C ASP A 31 -13.22 -5.36 2.82
N GLY A 32 -12.36 -6.29 2.44
CA GLY A 32 -12.67 -7.72 2.49
C GLY A 32 -12.57 -8.29 3.90
N ILE A 33 -11.34 -8.41 4.42
CA ILE A 33 -11.07 -8.76 5.82
C ILE A 33 -10.43 -7.53 6.45
N CYS A 34 -11.12 -6.92 7.40
CA CYS A 34 -10.70 -5.70 8.06
C CYS A 34 -10.63 -5.89 9.59
N LEU A 35 -9.52 -5.51 10.19
CA LEU A 35 -9.41 -5.44 11.65
C LEU A 35 -9.46 -3.97 12.05
N LYS A 36 -10.28 -3.67 13.07
CA LYS A 36 -10.46 -2.32 13.60
C LYS A 36 -10.22 -2.29 15.12
N SER A 37 -9.65 -1.21 15.61
CA SER A 37 -9.48 -0.97 17.05
C SER A 37 -10.06 0.40 17.37
N GLU A 38 -11.33 0.39 17.78
CA GLU A 38 -12.10 1.60 18.07
C GLU A 38 -11.83 2.10 19.51
N ASN A 39 -11.64 1.20 20.44
CA ASN A 39 -11.37 1.54 21.82
C ASN A 39 -9.86 1.69 22.06
N PRO A 40 -9.38 2.86 22.51
CA PRO A 40 -7.96 3.09 22.78
C PRO A 40 -7.37 2.19 23.89
N LYS A 41 -8.20 1.52 24.65
CA LYS A 41 -7.79 0.55 25.69
C LYS A 41 -7.86 -0.91 25.23
N SER A 42 -8.24 -1.16 23.97
CA SER A 42 -8.43 -2.50 23.43
C SER A 42 -7.56 -2.68 22.18
N ILE A 43 -6.68 -3.67 22.18
CA ILE A 43 -5.85 -4.05 21.05
C ILE A 43 -6.48 -5.24 20.35
N CYS A 44 -6.60 -5.22 19.02
CA CYS A 44 -6.80 -6.43 18.24
C CYS A 44 -5.52 -7.27 18.29
N GLU A 45 -5.58 -8.45 18.92
CA GLU A 45 -4.38 -9.22 19.25
C GLU A 45 -4.58 -10.73 19.05
N ASN A 46 -3.50 -11.43 18.68
CA ASN A 46 -3.52 -12.88 18.48
C ASN A 46 -4.55 -13.32 17.44
N ILE A 47 -4.53 -12.72 16.25
CA ILE A 47 -5.49 -13.04 15.19
C ILE A 47 -4.80 -13.84 14.11
N TYR A 48 -5.42 -14.94 13.73
CA TYR A 48 -4.93 -15.88 12.72
C TYR A 48 -5.92 -15.95 11.55
N ILE A 49 -5.42 -15.63 10.36
CA ILE A 49 -6.19 -15.59 9.11
C ILE A 49 -5.51 -16.52 8.12
N ASP A 50 -6.23 -17.52 7.59
CA ASP A 50 -5.61 -18.51 6.71
C ASP A 50 -6.56 -19.06 5.66
N SER A 51 -6.04 -19.31 4.45
CA SER A 51 -6.75 -19.98 3.36
C SER A 51 -8.06 -19.28 2.97
N ASN A 52 -8.04 -17.94 2.86
CA ASN A 52 -9.20 -17.17 2.48
C ASN A 52 -9.09 -16.67 1.03
N ILE A 53 -10.24 -16.56 0.39
CA ILE A 53 -10.39 -15.97 -0.95
C ILE A 53 -11.23 -14.71 -0.83
N VAL A 54 -10.71 -13.60 -1.34
CA VAL A 54 -11.32 -12.27 -1.15
C VAL A 54 -11.44 -11.55 -2.48
N ARG A 55 -12.64 -11.08 -2.77
CA ARG A 55 -12.93 -10.04 -3.75
C ARG A 55 -13.41 -8.81 -2.98
N SER A 56 -12.91 -7.62 -3.33
CA SER A 56 -13.26 -6.40 -2.60
C SER A 56 -13.23 -5.17 -3.52
N SER A 57 -14.23 -4.30 -3.39
CA SER A 57 -14.19 -2.98 -4.04
C SER A 57 -13.35 -1.95 -3.22
N ALA A 58 -12.65 -2.40 -2.20
CA ALA A 58 -11.65 -1.64 -1.46
C ALA A 58 -10.41 -2.50 -1.22
N SER A 59 -9.97 -2.76 0.02
CA SER A 59 -8.77 -3.54 0.31
C SER A 59 -9.09 -5.02 0.58
N GLY A 60 -8.23 -5.92 0.13
CA GLY A 60 -8.39 -7.35 0.38
C GLY A 60 -8.22 -7.71 1.85
N PHE A 61 -7.07 -7.35 2.42
CA PHE A 61 -6.77 -7.42 3.86
C PHE A 61 -6.34 -6.06 4.38
N LYS A 62 -6.92 -5.63 5.51
CA LYS A 62 -6.65 -4.31 6.07
C LYS A 62 -6.57 -4.33 7.60
N LEU A 63 -5.59 -3.62 8.15
CA LEU A 63 -5.55 -3.17 9.53
C LEU A 63 -5.83 -1.68 9.57
N GLY A 64 -6.97 -1.31 10.19
CA GLY A 64 -7.43 0.09 10.20
C GLY A 64 -8.79 0.25 9.48
N THR A 65 -9.24 1.45 9.17
CA THR A 65 -8.56 2.72 9.51
C THR A 65 -8.57 3.00 11.03
N ALA A 66 -9.68 2.66 11.72
CA ALA A 66 -9.75 2.81 13.17
C ALA A 66 -8.66 1.97 13.85
N GLY A 67 -7.74 2.66 14.49
CA GLY A 67 -6.57 2.06 15.11
C GLY A 67 -6.18 2.75 16.42
N HIS A 68 -7.16 3.05 17.28
CA HIS A 68 -6.93 3.78 18.54
C HIS A 68 -6.14 2.98 19.57
N GLY A 69 -6.46 1.70 19.79
CA GLY A 69 -5.68 0.79 20.65
C GLY A 69 -4.61 0.05 19.85
N GLY A 70 -4.92 -0.30 18.61
CA GLY A 70 -3.99 -0.85 17.63
C GLY A 70 -4.10 -2.35 17.40
N PHE A 71 -3.03 -2.91 16.82
CA PHE A 71 -2.96 -4.27 16.31
C PHE A 71 -1.62 -4.91 16.71
N ARG A 72 -1.66 -6.14 17.23
CA ARG A 72 -0.46 -6.88 17.61
C ARG A 72 -0.61 -8.38 17.37
N ASN A 73 0.50 -9.03 16.98
CA ASN A 73 0.54 -10.47 16.77
C ASN A 73 -0.56 -10.95 15.82
N ILE A 74 -0.53 -10.42 14.61
CA ILE A 74 -1.47 -10.78 13.54
C ILE A 74 -0.74 -11.66 12.53
N THR A 75 -1.30 -12.81 12.24
CA THR A 75 -0.77 -13.77 11.30
C THR A 75 -1.74 -13.97 10.15
N VAL A 76 -1.26 -13.74 8.91
CA VAL A 76 -2.03 -14.00 7.69
C VAL A 76 -1.28 -15.04 6.84
N ARG A 77 -1.99 -16.05 6.38
CA ARG A 77 -1.48 -17.13 5.54
C ARG A 77 -2.40 -17.37 4.35
N ASN A 78 -1.81 -17.73 3.22
CA ASN A 78 -2.52 -18.27 2.06
C ASN A 78 -3.77 -17.45 1.65
N LEU A 79 -3.59 -16.13 1.49
CA LEU A 79 -4.64 -15.23 1.08
C LEU A 79 -4.66 -15.09 -0.45
N THR A 80 -5.80 -15.35 -1.09
CA THR A 80 -6.00 -15.06 -2.50
C THR A 80 -6.96 -13.87 -2.65
N GLY A 81 -6.46 -12.75 -3.19
CA GLY A 81 -7.24 -11.59 -3.54
C GLY A 81 -7.44 -11.50 -5.05
N PHE A 82 -8.61 -11.10 -5.51
CA PHE A 82 -8.85 -10.81 -6.92
C PHE A 82 -9.86 -9.68 -7.08
N ASP A 83 -9.74 -8.94 -8.18
CA ASP A 83 -10.60 -7.79 -8.47
C ASP A 83 -10.71 -6.84 -7.27
N THR A 84 -9.56 -6.53 -6.68
CA THR A 84 -9.47 -5.68 -5.49
C THR A 84 -9.17 -4.24 -5.93
N TYR A 85 -10.07 -3.31 -5.65
CA TYR A 85 -9.94 -1.93 -6.15
C TYR A 85 -8.78 -1.16 -5.52
N ARG A 86 -8.57 -1.31 -4.20
CA ARG A 86 -7.47 -0.69 -3.46
C ARG A 86 -6.30 -1.67 -3.31
N SER A 87 -5.85 -1.90 -2.11
CA SER A 87 -4.66 -2.71 -1.83
C SER A 87 -5.00 -4.16 -1.52
N ALA A 88 -4.16 -5.09 -1.99
CA ALA A 88 -4.23 -6.46 -1.51
C ALA A 88 -3.91 -6.54 -0.01
N ILE A 89 -2.90 -5.75 0.42
CA ILE A 89 -2.48 -5.61 1.82
C ILE A 89 -2.43 -4.13 2.18
N ALA A 90 -3.21 -3.68 3.16
CA ALA A 90 -3.21 -2.33 3.71
C ALA A 90 -2.97 -2.35 5.22
N LEU A 91 -1.87 -1.74 5.69
CA LEU A 91 -1.53 -1.64 7.10
C LEU A 91 -1.47 -0.16 7.50
N GLU A 92 -2.45 0.28 8.28
CA GLU A 92 -2.69 1.69 8.54
C GLU A 92 -2.66 2.00 10.04
N SER A 93 -1.62 2.67 10.51
CA SER A 93 -1.51 3.19 11.88
C SER A 93 -1.65 4.70 11.87
N VAL A 94 -2.85 5.22 12.08
CA VAL A 94 -3.14 6.66 11.91
C VAL A 94 -3.89 7.31 13.07
N ASP A 95 -4.40 6.52 14.03
CA ASP A 95 -5.22 7.02 15.15
C ASP A 95 -4.52 6.93 16.52
N GLY A 96 -3.21 6.62 16.52
CA GLY A 96 -2.39 6.68 17.74
C GLY A 96 -2.12 5.34 18.40
N GLY A 97 -2.75 4.26 17.97
CA GLY A 97 -2.49 2.92 18.48
C GLY A 97 -1.21 2.30 17.91
N VAL A 98 -0.84 1.14 18.43
CA VAL A 98 0.30 0.37 17.96
C VAL A 98 -0.09 -0.50 16.75
N LEU A 99 0.83 -0.70 15.80
CA LEU A 99 0.73 -1.70 14.75
C LEU A 99 2.06 -2.44 14.72
N GLU A 100 2.10 -3.62 15.32
CA GLU A 100 3.35 -4.33 15.60
C GLU A 100 3.19 -5.84 15.50
N ASP A 101 4.28 -6.52 15.16
CA ASP A 101 4.35 -7.99 15.11
C ASP A 101 3.33 -8.59 14.14
N ILE A 102 3.42 -8.15 12.88
CA ILE A 102 2.55 -8.60 11.79
C ILE A 102 3.33 -9.54 10.88
N ASP A 103 2.82 -10.74 10.64
CA ASP A 103 3.42 -11.73 9.75
C ASP A 103 2.41 -12.18 8.68
N ILE A 104 2.66 -11.74 7.44
CA ILE A 104 1.80 -12.04 6.27
C ILE A 104 2.60 -12.88 5.29
N ARG A 105 2.10 -14.08 4.95
CA ARG A 105 2.80 -15.01 4.07
C ARG A 105 1.87 -15.73 3.10
N GLY A 106 2.31 -15.86 1.85
CA GLY A 106 1.58 -16.62 0.85
C GLY A 106 0.38 -15.84 0.30
N VAL A 107 0.60 -14.65 -0.24
CA VAL A 107 -0.46 -13.83 -0.83
C VAL A 107 -0.41 -13.91 -2.36
N ARG A 108 -1.56 -14.18 -2.97
CA ARG A 108 -1.76 -14.11 -4.41
C ARG A 108 -2.80 -13.05 -4.70
N ALA A 109 -2.44 -12.03 -5.47
CA ALA A 109 -3.32 -10.92 -5.78
C ALA A 109 -3.42 -10.69 -7.29
N TYR A 110 -4.59 -10.88 -7.84
CA TYR A 110 -4.85 -10.75 -9.27
C TYR A 110 -5.78 -9.58 -9.53
N ASN A 111 -5.46 -8.78 -10.54
CA ASN A 111 -6.27 -7.62 -10.89
C ASN A 111 -6.55 -6.75 -9.66
N THR A 112 -5.50 -6.36 -8.95
CA THR A 112 -5.58 -5.55 -7.73
C THR A 112 -5.03 -4.15 -7.98
N GLY A 113 -5.61 -3.14 -7.36
CA GLY A 113 -5.21 -1.73 -7.56
C GLY A 113 -3.84 -1.41 -6.99
N ASN A 114 -3.43 -2.11 -5.95
CA ASN A 114 -2.14 -1.94 -5.29
C ASN A 114 -1.76 -3.24 -4.56
N ALA A 115 -0.47 -3.59 -4.52
CA ALA A 115 -0.05 -4.79 -3.81
C ALA A 115 0.09 -4.56 -2.30
N ILE A 116 0.87 -3.54 -1.91
CA ILE A 116 1.26 -3.31 -0.51
C ILE A 116 1.18 -1.81 -0.21
N PHE A 117 0.40 -1.46 0.79
CA PHE A 117 0.27 -0.10 1.31
C PHE A 117 0.48 -0.09 2.82
N LEU A 118 1.58 0.51 3.29
CA LEU A 118 1.89 0.69 4.70
C LEU A 118 1.91 2.19 5.01
N ARG A 119 1.05 2.62 5.92
CA ARG A 119 0.94 4.03 6.31
C ARG A 119 0.99 4.22 7.82
N ARG A 120 1.98 4.99 8.28
CA ARG A 120 1.97 5.60 9.61
C ARG A 120 1.61 7.08 9.46
N GLY A 121 0.45 7.48 9.98
CA GLY A 121 -0.09 8.84 9.91
C GLY A 121 -0.46 9.37 11.29
N HIS A 122 -1.22 10.45 11.33
CA HIS A 122 -1.68 11.04 12.60
C HIS A 122 -3.02 11.75 12.39
N ARG A 123 -4.06 10.95 12.22
CA ARG A 123 -5.42 11.47 12.01
C ARG A 123 -6.04 11.99 13.31
N ASN A 124 -5.74 11.34 14.42
CA ASN A 124 -6.15 11.76 15.77
C ASN A 124 -5.18 12.80 16.34
N VAL A 125 -5.27 14.03 15.85
CA VAL A 125 -4.30 15.12 16.10
C VAL A 125 -4.14 15.48 17.59
N GLY A 126 -5.15 15.23 18.43
CA GLY A 126 -5.08 15.44 19.88
C GLY A 126 -4.47 14.31 20.68
N GLY A 127 -4.18 13.17 20.04
CA GLY A 127 -3.62 11.97 20.66
C GLY A 127 -2.16 11.74 20.29
N PRO A 128 -1.58 10.61 20.69
CA PRO A 128 -0.22 10.23 20.32
C PRO A 128 -0.13 9.88 18.83
N VAL A 129 1.07 9.92 18.27
CA VAL A 129 1.39 9.27 17.01
C VAL A 129 1.62 7.80 17.28
N GLY A 130 0.85 6.92 16.64
CA GLY A 130 0.99 5.48 16.81
C GLY A 130 2.33 4.92 16.31
N THR A 131 2.50 3.60 16.37
CA THR A 131 3.67 2.91 15.80
C THR A 131 3.26 2.05 14.61
N LEU A 132 4.20 1.85 13.67
CA LEU A 132 4.12 0.82 12.64
C LEU A 132 5.49 0.20 12.52
N LYS A 133 5.65 -1.02 13.06
CA LYS A 133 6.96 -1.68 13.10
C LYS A 133 6.87 -3.20 13.24
N ARG A 134 7.98 -3.86 12.93
CA ARG A 134 8.12 -5.33 12.97
C ARG A 134 7.06 -6.03 12.13
N VAL A 135 7.07 -5.70 10.84
CA VAL A 135 6.18 -6.28 9.84
C VAL A 135 7.00 -7.17 8.92
N HIS A 136 6.54 -8.40 8.72
CA HIS A 136 7.11 -9.33 7.75
C HIS A 136 6.06 -9.70 6.71
N ILE A 137 6.32 -9.39 5.45
CA ILE A 137 5.47 -9.74 4.31
C ILE A 137 6.29 -10.62 3.38
N SER A 138 5.87 -11.86 3.16
CA SER A 138 6.63 -12.81 2.35
C SER A 138 5.77 -13.66 1.42
N ASP A 139 6.43 -14.22 0.39
CA ASP A 139 5.83 -15.12 -0.59
C ASP A 139 4.58 -14.51 -1.26
N VAL A 140 4.76 -13.30 -1.82
CA VAL A 140 3.69 -12.54 -2.48
C VAL A 140 3.87 -12.56 -3.98
N VAL A 141 2.80 -12.88 -4.70
CA VAL A 141 2.70 -12.69 -6.14
C VAL A 141 1.52 -11.77 -6.44
N ALA A 142 1.78 -10.62 -7.07
CA ALA A 142 0.73 -9.65 -7.37
C ALA A 142 0.76 -9.17 -8.83
N GLU A 143 -0.42 -9.01 -9.40
CA GLU A 143 -0.64 -8.41 -10.70
C GLU A 143 -1.46 -7.13 -10.55
N ILE A 144 -0.83 -6.00 -10.90
CA ILE A 144 -1.43 -4.66 -10.85
C ILE A 144 -1.75 -4.24 -12.27
N PRO A 145 -3.02 -4.17 -12.68
CA PRO A 145 -3.38 -3.83 -14.04
C PRO A 145 -3.14 -2.35 -14.36
N LEU A 146 -2.98 -2.04 -15.64
CA LEU A 146 -2.91 -0.66 -16.12
C LEU A 146 -4.21 0.10 -15.90
N LEU A 147 -5.35 -0.57 -16.10
CA LEU A 147 -6.66 0.00 -15.82
C LEU A 147 -7.03 -0.28 -14.36
N LYS A 148 -7.81 0.60 -13.78
CA LYS A 148 -8.30 0.39 -12.40
C LYS A 148 -9.13 -0.90 -12.34
N PRO A 149 -8.89 -1.77 -11.37
CA PRO A 149 -9.77 -2.90 -11.10
C PRO A 149 -11.18 -2.44 -10.75
N ASP A 150 -12.11 -3.35 -10.70
CA ASP A 150 -13.50 -3.05 -10.30
C ASP A 150 -14.29 -2.15 -11.27
N GLN A 151 -13.71 -1.81 -12.42
CA GLN A 151 -14.45 -1.14 -13.48
C GLN A 151 -15.45 -2.11 -14.10
N GLY A 152 -16.73 -1.83 -13.94
CA GLY A 152 -17.79 -2.66 -14.48
C GLY A 152 -18.42 -3.64 -13.48
N TYR A 153 -17.96 -3.69 -12.23
CA TYR A 153 -18.74 -4.34 -11.17
C TYR A 153 -19.93 -3.45 -10.83
N PRO A 154 -21.17 -3.91 -11.04
CA PRO A 154 -22.34 -3.14 -10.62
C PRO A 154 -22.33 -3.05 -9.09
N ILE A 155 -22.46 -1.87 -8.57
CA ILE A 155 -22.80 -1.68 -7.18
C ILE A 155 -24.31 -1.88 -7.09
N GLU A 156 -24.71 -3.08 -6.69
CA GLU A 156 -26.11 -3.40 -6.42
C GLU A 156 -26.48 -2.81 -5.06
N GLY A 157 -27.35 -1.85 -5.04
CA GLY A 157 -27.92 -1.32 -3.81
C GLY A 157 -29.30 -0.75 -4.09
N PRO A 158 -30.22 -0.72 -3.12
CA PRO A 158 -31.44 0.03 -3.26
C PRO A 158 -31.11 1.50 -3.50
N PRO A 159 -31.97 2.24 -4.23
CA PRO A 159 -31.84 3.68 -4.36
C PRO A 159 -31.66 4.24 -2.94
N ASP A 160 -30.52 4.86 -2.72
CA ASP A 160 -30.13 5.23 -1.37
C ASP A 160 -30.86 6.50 -0.93
N HIS A 161 -31.99 6.30 -0.28
CA HIS A 161 -32.75 7.38 0.37
C HIS A 161 -31.97 8.03 1.53
N LEU A 162 -30.93 7.34 2.01
CA LEU A 162 -30.10 7.78 3.14
C LEU A 162 -28.89 8.59 2.68
N ASN A 163 -28.49 8.45 1.40
CA ASN A 163 -27.35 9.18 0.81
C ASN A 163 -27.70 9.70 -0.60
N PRO A 164 -28.60 10.67 -0.75
CA PRO A 164 -29.14 11.12 -2.03
C PRO A 164 -28.13 11.84 -2.94
N GLY A 165 -26.86 11.63 -2.79
CA GLY A 165 -25.79 12.08 -3.67
C GLY A 165 -24.91 10.96 -4.21
N PHE A 166 -25.01 9.76 -3.66
CA PHE A 166 -24.14 8.62 -3.99
C PHE A 166 -24.69 7.73 -5.11
N ASP A 167 -25.97 7.60 -5.23
CA ASP A 167 -26.68 6.73 -6.17
C ASP A 167 -26.58 7.18 -7.65
N ARG A 168 -26.06 8.38 -7.91
CA ARG A 168 -25.88 8.90 -9.27
C ARG A 168 -24.47 8.80 -9.81
N MET A 169 -23.56 8.22 -9.08
CA MET A 169 -22.17 8.18 -9.46
C MET A 169 -21.75 6.79 -9.88
N PRO A 170 -21.51 6.55 -11.17
CA PRO A 170 -21.20 5.21 -11.69
C PRO A 170 -19.87 4.65 -11.19
N ILE A 171 -19.07 5.44 -10.52
CA ILE A 171 -17.77 5.05 -9.91
C ILE A 171 -17.54 5.94 -8.72
N ARG A 172 -17.09 5.37 -7.60
CA ARG A 172 -16.84 6.07 -6.34
C ARG A 172 -16.10 7.40 -6.51
N PRO A 173 -16.75 8.54 -6.28
CA PRO A 173 -16.13 9.85 -6.54
C PRO A 173 -14.98 10.15 -5.60
N SER A 174 -15.00 9.60 -4.39
CA SER A 174 -13.92 9.77 -3.40
C SER A 174 -12.55 9.38 -3.95
N HIS A 175 -12.51 8.45 -4.90
CA HIS A 175 -11.25 8.03 -5.51
C HIS A 175 -10.76 9.00 -6.59
N PHE A 176 -11.64 9.73 -7.23
CA PHE A 176 -11.25 10.71 -8.23
C PHE A 176 -10.64 11.97 -7.64
N HIS A 177 -11.11 12.40 -6.49
CA HIS A 177 -10.59 13.59 -5.83
C HIS A 177 -9.16 13.44 -5.32
N LEU A 178 -8.77 12.21 -4.99
CA LEU A 178 -7.45 11.93 -4.45
C LEU A 178 -6.35 11.99 -5.52
N TYR A 179 -6.69 11.76 -6.78
CA TYR A 179 -5.70 11.71 -7.87
C TYR A 179 -5.42 13.06 -8.55
N GLY A 180 -6.17 14.08 -8.24
CA GLY A 180 -6.07 15.37 -8.96
C GLY A 180 -6.37 15.26 -10.47
N HIS A 181 -6.59 14.06 -10.99
CA HIS A 181 -6.85 13.74 -12.40
C HIS A 181 -8.05 12.80 -12.52
N PRO A 182 -9.28 13.29 -12.37
CA PRO A 182 -10.49 12.48 -12.29
C PRO A 182 -10.76 11.64 -13.56
N PHE A 183 -10.12 11.97 -14.67
CA PHE A 183 -10.41 11.36 -15.96
C PHE A 183 -9.38 10.33 -16.43
N LEU A 184 -8.31 10.08 -15.66
CA LEU A 184 -7.34 9.07 -16.06
C LEU A 184 -7.80 7.68 -15.60
N PRO A 185 -8.09 6.78 -16.56
CA PRO A 185 -8.51 5.42 -16.24
C PRO A 185 -7.33 4.55 -15.75
N TYR A 186 -6.12 5.09 -15.81
CA TYR A 186 -4.90 4.34 -15.54
C TYR A 186 -4.62 4.23 -14.05
N ASN A 187 -4.09 3.06 -13.67
CA ASN A 187 -3.62 2.79 -12.33
C ASN A 187 -2.09 2.91 -12.30
N LEU A 188 -1.60 4.09 -11.93
CA LEU A 188 -0.17 4.40 -11.90
C LEU A 188 0.41 4.47 -10.48
N ILE A 189 -0.30 3.95 -9.47
CA ILE A 189 0.10 4.04 -8.07
C ILE A 189 1.00 2.85 -7.70
N PRO A 190 2.24 3.09 -7.24
CA PRO A 190 3.14 2.05 -6.77
C PRO A 190 2.71 1.52 -5.39
N SER A 191 3.29 0.40 -4.98
CA SER A 191 3.29 0.02 -3.57
C SER A 191 4.04 1.06 -2.74
N SER A 192 3.66 1.26 -1.47
CA SER A 192 4.29 2.29 -0.66
C SER A 192 4.45 1.92 0.82
N ILE A 193 5.51 2.45 1.43
CA ILE A 193 5.82 2.38 2.86
C ILE A 193 6.13 3.79 3.31
N VAL A 194 5.16 4.45 3.98
CA VAL A 194 5.24 5.88 4.26
C VAL A 194 4.92 6.19 5.72
N GLY A 195 5.92 6.73 6.41
CA GLY A 195 5.80 7.29 7.75
C GLY A 195 5.46 8.78 7.75
N LEU A 196 5.90 9.46 8.81
CA LEU A 196 5.85 10.91 8.97
C LEU A 196 7.23 11.43 9.38
N PRO A 197 7.54 12.68 9.12
CA PRO A 197 8.76 13.31 9.64
C PRO A 197 8.89 13.11 11.16
N GLY A 198 10.00 12.52 11.59
CA GLY A 198 10.25 12.17 13.00
C GLY A 198 9.52 10.92 13.52
N PHE A 199 8.63 10.32 12.74
CA PHE A 199 7.88 9.11 13.09
C PHE A 199 7.95 8.09 11.93
N PRO A 200 9.08 7.45 11.71
CA PRO A 200 9.25 6.53 10.58
C PRO A 200 8.42 5.25 10.74
N VAL A 201 8.13 4.61 9.62
CA VAL A 201 7.80 3.18 9.61
C VAL A 201 9.08 2.40 9.85
N GLU A 202 9.05 1.38 10.72
CA GLU A 202 10.27 0.73 11.21
C GLU A 202 10.25 -0.80 11.03
N ASP A 203 11.43 -1.36 10.74
CA ASP A 203 11.65 -2.81 10.76
C ASP A 203 10.64 -3.60 9.92
N VAL A 204 10.58 -3.30 8.62
CA VAL A 204 9.73 -4.00 7.66
C VAL A 204 10.58 -4.89 6.76
N VAL A 205 10.21 -6.15 6.69
CA VAL A 205 10.83 -7.15 5.79
C VAL A 205 9.85 -7.48 4.67
N ILE A 206 10.28 -7.31 3.43
CA ILE A 206 9.58 -7.70 2.19
C ILE A 206 10.42 -8.80 1.55
N GLU A 207 9.94 -10.04 1.52
CA GLU A 207 10.73 -11.20 1.15
C GLU A 207 10.02 -12.10 0.15
N ASN A 208 10.73 -12.60 -0.88
CA ASN A 208 10.16 -13.46 -1.92
C ASN A 208 8.91 -12.85 -2.56
N VAL A 209 9.01 -11.61 -3.03
CA VAL A 209 7.87 -10.86 -3.58
C VAL A 209 8.07 -10.63 -5.07
N GLU A 210 7.07 -10.98 -5.86
CA GLU A 210 7.00 -10.66 -7.28
C GLU A 210 5.77 -9.80 -7.58
N ILE A 211 5.97 -8.60 -8.13
CA ILE A 211 4.89 -7.71 -8.52
C ILE A 211 5.06 -7.33 -9.99
N ASN A 212 4.02 -7.59 -10.76
CA ASN A 212 3.95 -7.19 -12.17
C ASN A 212 2.94 -6.05 -12.34
N TYR A 213 3.43 -4.87 -12.63
CA TYR A 213 2.64 -3.67 -12.81
C TYR A 213 2.18 -3.50 -14.27
N GLY A 214 1.05 -2.84 -14.46
CA GLY A 214 0.62 -2.41 -15.79
C GLY A 214 1.59 -1.46 -16.45
N GLY A 215 2.25 -0.62 -15.65
CA GLY A 215 3.14 0.44 -16.11
C GLY A 215 2.40 1.53 -16.88
N GLY A 216 3.09 2.19 -17.83
CA GLY A 216 2.48 3.18 -18.70
C GLY A 216 2.53 4.61 -18.19
N GLY A 217 3.30 4.88 -17.12
CA GLY A 217 3.60 6.25 -16.70
C GLY A 217 4.32 7.00 -17.80
N HIS A 218 3.76 8.13 -18.22
CA HIS A 218 4.35 8.99 -19.25
C HIS A 218 4.47 10.42 -18.72
N ARG A 219 5.57 11.10 -19.03
CA ARG A 219 5.88 12.45 -18.54
C ARG A 219 4.78 13.50 -18.77
N SER A 220 3.95 13.31 -19.79
CA SER A 220 2.83 14.21 -20.08
C SER A 220 1.57 13.94 -19.24
N VAL A 221 1.54 12.83 -18.51
CA VAL A 221 0.36 12.37 -17.76
C VAL A 221 0.60 12.38 -16.27
N ALA A 222 1.80 11.98 -15.87
CA ALA A 222 2.19 11.86 -14.48
C ALA A 222 3.62 12.38 -14.31
N HIS A 223 3.82 13.43 -13.53
CA HIS A 223 5.13 14.04 -13.39
C HIS A 223 5.37 14.73 -12.04
N ILE A 224 6.01 13.99 -11.13
CA ILE A 224 6.70 14.56 -9.99
C ILE A 224 8.19 14.58 -10.31
N PRO A 225 8.85 15.75 -10.40
CA PRO A 225 10.28 15.83 -10.64
C PRO A 225 11.07 15.18 -9.50
N LEU A 226 12.11 14.45 -9.84
CA LEU A 226 12.98 13.82 -8.82
C LEU A 226 13.76 14.86 -8.01
N GLU A 227 13.90 16.07 -8.55
CA GLU A 227 14.54 17.23 -7.90
C GLU A 227 13.61 17.92 -6.89
N ASP A 228 12.30 17.59 -6.89
CA ASP A 228 11.30 18.25 -6.06
C ASP A 228 10.31 17.24 -5.46
N LEU A 229 10.82 16.30 -4.67
CA LEU A 229 10.01 15.31 -3.95
C LEU A 229 9.09 15.95 -2.90
N GLY A 230 9.36 17.20 -2.50
CA GLY A 230 8.51 17.98 -1.61
C GLY A 230 7.09 18.23 -2.16
N ARG A 231 6.90 18.02 -3.47
CA ARG A 231 5.54 18.07 -4.09
C ARG A 231 4.66 16.89 -3.70
N VAL A 232 5.22 15.77 -3.26
CA VAL A 232 4.44 14.68 -2.68
C VAL A 232 3.94 15.13 -1.30
N PRO A 233 2.62 15.25 -1.09
CA PRO A 233 2.10 15.80 0.17
C PRO A 233 2.29 14.83 1.33
N GLU A 234 2.51 15.34 2.54
CA GLU A 234 2.60 14.51 3.75
C GLU A 234 1.26 13.87 4.14
N ASN A 235 0.17 14.54 3.87
CA ASN A 235 -1.19 14.09 4.18
C ASN A 235 -1.32 13.50 5.59
N ARG A 236 -0.74 14.20 6.58
CA ARG A 236 -0.55 13.73 7.94
C ARG A 236 -1.84 13.23 8.59
N ALA A 237 -2.94 13.96 8.42
CA ALA A 237 -4.23 13.72 9.06
C ALA A 237 -5.32 13.21 8.10
N ASN A 238 -4.97 12.97 6.84
CA ASN A 238 -5.93 12.52 5.84
C ASN A 238 -6.33 11.06 6.05
N TYR A 239 -7.47 10.69 5.48
CA TYR A 239 -7.89 9.29 5.44
C TYR A 239 -6.85 8.47 4.65
N PRO A 240 -6.31 7.38 5.24
CA PRO A 240 -5.28 6.59 4.58
C PRO A 240 -5.89 5.68 3.50
N GLU A 241 -5.35 5.78 2.32
CA GLU A 241 -5.52 4.77 1.27
C GLU A 241 -4.36 4.89 0.26
N PHE A 242 -4.13 3.86 -0.52
CA PHE A 242 -2.96 3.75 -1.40
C PHE A 242 -2.76 4.94 -2.35
N SER A 243 -3.85 5.62 -2.69
CA SER A 243 -3.86 6.78 -3.58
C SER A 243 -3.79 8.14 -2.90
N MET A 244 -3.71 8.16 -1.56
CA MET A 244 -3.81 9.39 -0.78
C MET A 244 -2.77 10.48 -1.11
N PHE A 245 -1.63 10.06 -1.65
CA PHE A 245 -0.55 10.98 -2.02
C PHE A 245 -0.68 11.55 -3.43
N GLY A 246 -1.68 11.10 -4.20
CA GLY A 246 -1.78 11.39 -5.61
C GLY A 246 -0.68 10.70 -6.41
N GLU A 247 -0.10 11.44 -7.36
CA GLU A 247 1.04 10.96 -8.14
C GLU A 247 2.27 10.71 -7.26
N LEU A 248 2.94 9.60 -7.51
CA LEU A 248 4.19 9.25 -6.83
C LEU A 248 5.32 9.10 -7.86
N PRO A 249 6.54 9.54 -7.53
CA PRO A 249 7.70 9.48 -8.41
C PRO A 249 8.33 8.09 -8.45
N ALA A 250 7.54 7.05 -8.52
CA ALA A 250 7.96 5.67 -8.66
C ALA A 250 6.86 4.86 -9.36
N TRP A 251 7.21 3.75 -10.01
CA TRP A 251 6.21 2.81 -10.54
C TRP A 251 6.09 1.51 -9.73
N GLY A 252 7.13 1.14 -8.98
CA GLY A 252 7.17 -0.11 -8.20
C GLY A 252 6.97 0.12 -6.70
N PHE A 253 7.94 0.79 -6.05
CA PHE A 253 7.84 1.13 -4.63
C PHE A 253 8.22 2.57 -4.35
N TYR A 254 7.43 3.23 -3.48
CA TYR A 254 7.74 4.51 -2.88
C TYR A 254 7.92 4.36 -1.38
N LEU A 255 9.11 4.68 -0.87
CA LEU A 255 9.45 4.62 0.55
C LEU A 255 9.74 6.04 1.05
N ARG A 256 9.09 6.46 2.15
CA ARG A 256 9.33 7.77 2.73
C ARG A 256 9.21 7.73 4.24
N HIS A 257 10.14 8.41 4.94
CA HIS A 257 10.19 8.40 6.40
C HIS A 257 10.16 6.97 6.94
N ALA A 258 11.17 6.19 6.58
CA ALA A 258 11.23 4.78 6.92
C ALA A 258 12.63 4.38 7.42
N ARG A 259 12.71 3.37 8.30
CA ARG A 259 13.97 2.89 8.87
C ARG A 259 13.96 1.37 9.02
N GLY A 260 15.09 0.73 8.75
CA GLY A 260 15.22 -0.71 8.92
C GLY A 260 14.41 -1.52 7.91
N ILE A 261 14.22 -0.99 6.70
CA ILE A 261 13.49 -1.68 5.64
C ILE A 261 14.41 -2.70 4.97
N GLN A 262 13.94 -3.91 4.81
CA GLN A 262 14.69 -4.98 4.18
C GLN A 262 13.90 -5.58 3.01
N PHE A 263 14.47 -5.51 1.81
CA PHE A 263 13.96 -6.27 0.66
C PHE A 263 14.88 -7.47 0.44
N ARG A 264 14.29 -8.66 0.33
CA ARG A 264 15.00 -9.91 0.09
C ARG A 264 14.33 -10.69 -1.03
N ASN A 265 15.04 -10.89 -2.14
CA ASN A 265 14.50 -11.57 -3.31
C ASN A 265 13.18 -10.97 -3.80
N VAL A 266 13.23 -9.69 -4.18
CA VAL A 266 12.07 -8.94 -4.68
C VAL A 266 12.23 -8.70 -6.18
N LYS A 267 11.21 -9.05 -6.96
CA LYS A 267 11.15 -8.82 -8.40
C LYS A 267 10.04 -7.84 -8.74
N LEU A 268 10.39 -6.76 -9.42
CA LEU A 268 9.47 -5.74 -9.91
C LEU A 268 9.54 -5.68 -11.43
N SER A 269 8.40 -5.79 -12.09
CA SER A 269 8.31 -5.69 -13.55
C SER A 269 7.08 -4.93 -13.97
N PHE A 270 7.06 -4.46 -15.23
CA PHE A 270 5.91 -3.82 -15.83
C PHE A 270 5.60 -4.36 -17.22
N LYS A 271 4.35 -4.23 -17.67
CA LYS A 271 3.91 -4.63 -19.02
C LYS A 271 4.12 -3.53 -20.06
N LYS A 272 3.95 -2.26 -19.69
CA LYS A 272 4.20 -1.08 -20.54
C LYS A 272 5.28 -0.22 -19.94
N ASP A 273 6.10 0.36 -20.78
CA ASP A 273 7.20 1.24 -20.37
C ASP A 273 6.69 2.35 -19.44
N ASP A 274 7.46 2.62 -18.40
CA ASP A 274 7.20 3.67 -17.43
C ASP A 274 8.48 4.47 -17.22
N TYR A 275 8.38 5.80 -17.29
CA TYR A 275 9.53 6.68 -17.22
C TYR A 275 10.06 6.91 -15.80
N ARG A 276 9.29 6.55 -14.79
CA ARG A 276 9.65 6.77 -13.38
C ARG A 276 10.67 5.72 -12.93
N PRO A 277 11.45 5.99 -11.86
CA PRO A 277 12.20 4.95 -11.18
C PRO A 277 11.31 3.80 -10.71
N ALA A 278 11.89 2.61 -10.67
CA ALA A 278 11.19 1.46 -10.06
C ALA A 278 11.02 1.64 -8.55
N VAL A 279 12.05 2.19 -7.91
CA VAL A 279 12.04 2.45 -6.47
C VAL A 279 12.53 3.86 -6.21
N THR A 280 11.74 4.62 -5.46
CA THR A 280 12.15 5.94 -4.94
C THR A 280 12.11 5.91 -3.40
N MET A 281 13.20 6.38 -2.81
CA MET A 281 13.37 6.49 -1.35
C MET A 281 13.60 7.94 -0.97
N ASP A 282 12.83 8.44 -0.01
CA ASP A 282 12.93 9.81 0.51
C ASP A 282 12.95 9.76 2.04
N ASP A 283 14.03 10.22 2.67
CA ASP A 283 14.27 10.08 4.12
C ASP A 283 14.15 8.64 4.61
N VAL A 284 14.97 7.76 4.02
CA VAL A 284 15.05 6.34 4.41
C VAL A 284 16.41 6.04 5.01
N GLN A 285 16.44 5.28 6.11
CA GLN A 285 17.66 5.01 6.88
C GLN A 285 17.85 3.54 7.19
N SER A 286 19.11 3.12 7.36
CA SER A 286 19.53 1.79 7.86
C SER A 286 18.78 0.64 7.17
N SER A 287 18.75 0.64 5.84
CA SER A 287 17.92 -0.28 5.06
C SER A 287 18.76 -1.07 4.04
N SER A 288 18.33 -2.30 3.75
CA SER A 288 19.07 -3.22 2.89
C SER A 288 18.18 -3.85 1.82
N PHE A 289 18.74 -3.99 0.62
CA PHE A 289 18.06 -4.52 -0.55
C PHE A 289 18.93 -5.63 -1.15
N SER A 290 18.53 -6.88 -0.92
CA SER A 290 19.25 -8.07 -1.42
C SER A 290 18.45 -8.79 -2.50
N ALA A 291 19.11 -9.14 -3.60
CA ALA A 291 18.49 -9.78 -4.76
C ALA A 291 17.23 -9.04 -5.27
N LEU A 292 17.35 -7.71 -5.41
CA LEU A 292 16.30 -6.89 -6.02
C LEU A 292 16.43 -6.97 -7.55
N LYS A 293 15.39 -7.45 -8.23
CA LYS A 293 15.37 -7.68 -9.68
C LYS A 293 14.38 -6.76 -10.37
N ILE A 294 14.87 -5.97 -11.34
CA ILE A 294 14.08 -4.98 -12.09
C ILE A 294 14.40 -5.12 -13.59
N PRO A 295 13.95 -6.22 -14.24
CA PRO A 295 14.36 -6.55 -15.60
C PRO A 295 13.73 -5.67 -16.68
N THR A 296 12.65 -4.96 -16.36
CA THR A 296 11.88 -4.17 -17.34
C THR A 296 12.18 -2.68 -17.34
N ALA A 297 12.98 -2.17 -16.41
CA ALA A 297 13.34 -0.74 -16.39
C ALA A 297 13.93 -0.30 -17.72
N ARG A 298 13.53 0.88 -18.22
CA ARG A 298 14.00 1.45 -19.50
C ARG A 298 14.62 2.83 -19.36
N GLU A 299 14.37 3.49 -18.24
CA GLU A 299 14.83 4.85 -17.95
C GLU A 299 15.76 4.85 -16.72
N LEU A 300 16.65 5.82 -16.66
CA LEU A 300 17.52 6.06 -15.52
C LEU A 300 17.06 7.28 -14.72
N PRO A 301 17.19 7.27 -13.39
CA PRO A 301 17.69 6.16 -12.59
C PRO A 301 16.63 5.05 -12.38
N VAL A 302 17.08 3.82 -12.21
CA VAL A 302 16.19 2.70 -11.85
C VAL A 302 15.78 2.78 -10.37
N VAL A 303 16.71 3.20 -9.52
CA VAL A 303 16.50 3.44 -8.09
C VAL A 303 16.95 4.87 -7.76
N PHE A 304 16.09 5.64 -7.15
CA PHE A 304 16.38 7.01 -6.74
C PHE A 304 16.39 7.13 -5.21
N LEU A 305 17.46 7.68 -4.66
CA LEU A 305 17.69 7.86 -3.24
C LEU A 305 17.82 9.36 -2.93
N HIS A 306 16.94 9.87 -2.10
CA HIS A 306 16.94 11.26 -1.63
C HIS A 306 16.97 11.29 -0.10
N GLU A 307 17.87 12.08 0.48
CA GLU A 307 18.05 12.23 1.95
C GLU A 307 18.17 10.88 2.69
N THR A 308 18.91 9.94 2.10
CA THR A 308 19.03 8.58 2.65
C THR A 308 20.35 8.37 3.38
N LYS A 309 20.33 7.49 4.41
CA LYS A 309 21.53 7.09 5.17
C LYS A 309 21.60 5.57 5.29
N GLU A 310 22.81 5.01 5.19
CA GLU A 310 23.05 3.58 5.42
C GLU A 310 22.16 2.67 4.55
N ILE A 311 22.10 2.93 3.26
CA ILE A 311 21.38 2.10 2.29
C ILE A 311 22.39 1.20 1.60
N SER A 312 22.14 -0.11 1.62
CA SER A 312 22.94 -1.13 0.98
C SER A 312 22.17 -1.92 -0.07
N PHE A 313 22.85 -2.23 -1.18
CA PHE A 313 22.35 -3.10 -2.24
C PHE A 313 23.30 -4.29 -2.41
N THR A 314 22.76 -5.50 -2.44
CA THR A 314 23.51 -6.72 -2.76
C THR A 314 22.73 -7.51 -3.80
N GLY A 315 23.33 -7.71 -4.99
CA GLY A 315 22.66 -8.43 -6.08
C GLY A 315 21.47 -7.66 -6.67
N LEU A 316 21.63 -6.36 -6.91
CA LEU A 316 20.68 -5.60 -7.71
C LEU A 316 20.82 -5.99 -9.18
N GLU A 317 19.78 -6.55 -9.76
CA GLU A 317 19.73 -6.99 -11.15
C GLU A 317 18.83 -6.04 -11.96
N THR A 318 19.41 -5.31 -12.91
CA THR A 318 18.70 -4.45 -13.86
C THR A 318 19.35 -4.55 -15.24
N VAL A 319 18.74 -3.93 -16.25
CA VAL A 319 19.32 -3.83 -17.61
C VAL A 319 20.49 -2.82 -17.68
N PHE A 320 20.68 -2.02 -16.64
CA PHE A 320 21.74 -1.02 -16.54
C PHE A 320 22.81 -1.44 -15.53
N PRO A 321 24.07 -0.98 -15.68
CA PRO A 321 25.10 -1.15 -14.66
C PRO A 321 24.66 -0.51 -13.33
N LEU A 322 25.07 -1.10 -12.22
CA LEU A 322 24.72 -0.61 -10.87
C LEU A 322 25.09 0.87 -10.65
N THR A 323 26.23 1.29 -11.20
CA THR A 323 26.74 2.67 -11.10
C THR A 323 25.82 3.70 -11.76
N GLU A 324 25.05 3.31 -12.75
CA GLU A 324 24.09 4.16 -13.44
C GLU A 324 22.67 3.96 -12.91
N ALA A 325 22.32 2.72 -12.54
CA ALA A 325 21.00 2.34 -12.09
C ALA A 325 20.57 3.04 -10.79
N VAL A 326 21.53 3.35 -9.91
CA VAL A 326 21.25 3.97 -8.59
C VAL A 326 21.74 5.41 -8.58
N LYS A 327 20.82 6.37 -8.45
CA LYS A 327 21.16 7.79 -8.27
C LYS A 327 20.88 8.21 -6.82
N ARG A 328 21.85 8.81 -6.18
CA ARG A 328 21.74 9.35 -4.80
C ARG A 328 21.86 10.87 -4.82
N VAL A 329 20.95 11.52 -4.12
CA VAL A 329 20.95 12.96 -3.88
C VAL A 329 20.73 13.20 -2.39
N ASN A 330 21.72 13.78 -1.73
CA ASN A 330 21.57 14.27 -0.36
C ASN A 330 21.82 15.77 -0.41
N ASN A 331 20.90 16.56 0.11
CA ASN A 331 21.14 17.98 0.23
C ASN A 331 22.28 18.20 1.24
N ALA A 332 23.25 19.03 0.91
CA ALA A 332 24.25 19.44 1.89
C ALA A 332 23.51 20.07 3.07
N ILE A 333 23.79 19.60 4.28
CA ILE A 333 23.26 20.21 5.51
C ILE A 333 23.63 21.71 5.44
N ARG A 334 22.62 22.55 5.24
CA ARG A 334 22.77 24.00 5.30
C ARG A 334 22.74 24.47 6.73
#